data_99c1bef657b7a0d71f4268eb062065a5
#
_entry.id   99c1bef657b7a0d71f4268eb062065a5
#
_cell.length_a   1.000
_cell.length_b   1.000
_cell.length_c   1.000
_cell.angle_alpha   90.00
_cell.angle_beta   90.00
_cell.angle_gamma   90.00
#
_symmetry.space_group_name_H-M   'P 1'
#
loop_
_entity.id
_entity.type
_entity.pdbx_description
1 polymer ?
#
loop_
_entity_poly.entity_id
_entity_poly.type
_entity_poly.pdbx_seq_one_letter_code
_entity_poly.pdbx_strand_id
1 'polypeptide(L)'
;KEKKENSTELKKVEKVKKEKKPVSEKVVIISIIVAILLVAFGIFGYYFYATSMLPVATYDGGKVTKSEYAIYYKTFQPMLTYFGYSDDIIPEQIANKAALDEIILKEAKKEGVTIPEDRKKEIDEQFQDKEQLAQLEEQKINANQLKELYYADAIISAYIDKKVADASDEDVINYIKAKEENPNLNSYETNHVLFKTKSDSGTALSDEEKANKKAQAEAVLQRVKNGEDITTIAKDLSEDTGTKDNGGSYTVYMDGQTDESYANAVKSMQVGDVVLVESSYGYHVIKLASITENGRAKNEYDRENFVNENINKISTEKNFKVNSDNLKKAVEQITGKSSSDTTNTTSTNSTQTTTTDNTTTDNNTTTNSTSTGE
;
A
#
# COMPACT_ATOMS: atom_id res chain seq x y z
N LYS A 1 -103.83 -23.83 -39.38
CA LYS A 1 -103.27 -24.41 -38.18
C LYS A 1 -102.15 -23.51 -37.72
N GLU A 2 -102.46 -22.94 -36.67
CA GLU A 2 -102.05 -21.60 -36.13
C GLU A 2 -100.58 -21.42 -36.00
N LYS A 3 -100.15 -20.21 -36.48
CA LYS A 3 -98.90 -19.56 -36.18
C LYS A 3 -99.02 -18.88 -34.78
N LYS A 4 -98.09 -19.14 -33.93
CA LYS A 4 -97.84 -18.26 -32.75
C LYS A 4 -96.64 -17.45 -33.07
N GLU A 5 -96.85 -16.14 -33.20
CA GLU A 5 -95.82 -15.12 -33.19
C GLU A 5 -95.24 -14.94 -31.77
N ASN A 6 -93.97 -15.01 -31.65
CA ASN A 6 -93.28 -14.69 -30.36
C ASN A 6 -92.52 -13.39 -30.58
N SER A 7 -93.11 -12.29 -30.07
CA SER A 7 -92.47 -10.99 -30.07
C SER A 7 -91.41 -10.93 -28.99
N THR A 8 -90.14 -10.84 -29.42
CA THR A 8 -89.05 -10.63 -28.49
C THR A 8 -88.87 -9.12 -28.22
N GLU A 9 -89.32 -8.67 -27.04
CA GLU A 9 -89.05 -7.31 -26.55
C GLU A 9 -87.53 -7.12 -26.31
N LEU A 10 -86.90 -6.27 -27.11
CA LEU A 10 -85.55 -5.77 -26.89
C LEU A 10 -85.55 -4.76 -25.71
N LYS A 11 -85.17 -5.22 -24.50
CA LYS A 11 -84.89 -4.34 -23.37
C LYS A 11 -83.63 -3.52 -23.69
N LYS A 12 -83.82 -2.24 -23.96
CA LYS A 12 -82.80 -1.21 -24.03
C LYS A 12 -82.20 -1.01 -22.62
N VAL A 13 -80.97 -1.54 -22.40
CA VAL A 13 -80.29 -1.26 -21.15
C VAL A 13 -79.67 0.14 -21.27
N GLU A 14 -80.33 1.11 -20.66
CA GLU A 14 -79.77 2.45 -20.46
C GLU A 14 -78.56 2.34 -19.50
N LYS A 15 -77.31 2.54 -20.03
CA LYS A 15 -76.14 2.72 -19.21
C LYS A 15 -76.25 4.03 -18.48
N VAL A 16 -76.64 4.01 -17.22
CA VAL A 16 -76.56 5.14 -16.30
C VAL A 16 -75.11 5.53 -16.20
N LYS A 17 -74.70 6.63 -16.80
CA LYS A 17 -73.42 7.30 -16.55
C LYS A 17 -73.43 7.74 -15.09
N LYS A 18 -72.66 6.98 -14.24
CA LYS A 18 -72.39 7.46 -12.89
C LYS A 18 -71.64 8.79 -13.02
N GLU A 19 -72.27 9.88 -12.68
CA GLU A 19 -71.55 11.17 -12.53
C GLU A 19 -70.47 11.02 -11.46
N LYS A 20 -69.22 11.24 -11.87
CA LYS A 20 -68.09 11.28 -10.94
C LYS A 20 -68.30 12.52 -10.06
N LYS A 21 -68.50 12.31 -8.77
CA LYS A 21 -68.52 13.41 -7.79
C LYS A 21 -67.26 14.27 -7.99
N PRO A 22 -67.35 15.59 -7.99
CA PRO A 22 -66.19 16.45 -8.12
C PRO A 22 -65.21 16.13 -6.99
N VAL A 23 -63.92 15.96 -7.34
CA VAL A 23 -62.84 15.71 -6.36
C VAL A 23 -62.76 16.97 -5.47
N SER A 24 -62.79 16.78 -4.16
CA SER A 24 -62.75 17.91 -3.25
C SER A 24 -61.46 18.72 -3.44
N GLU A 25 -61.52 20.06 -3.39
CA GLU A 25 -60.38 20.96 -3.52
C GLU A 25 -59.20 20.54 -2.61
N LYS A 26 -59.49 20.08 -1.39
CA LYS A 26 -58.49 19.57 -0.45
C LYS A 26 -57.73 18.36 -1.01
N VAL A 27 -58.42 17.44 -1.68
CA VAL A 27 -57.76 16.27 -2.31
C VAL A 27 -56.88 16.70 -3.48
N VAL A 28 -57.33 17.68 -4.28
CA VAL A 28 -56.54 18.24 -5.37
C VAL A 28 -55.27 18.92 -4.83
N ILE A 29 -55.38 19.76 -3.80
CA ILE A 29 -54.25 20.43 -3.17
C ILE A 29 -53.26 19.42 -2.57
N ILE A 30 -53.74 18.41 -1.84
CA ILE A 30 -52.90 17.36 -1.28
C ILE A 30 -52.16 16.60 -2.41
N SER A 31 -52.85 16.27 -3.50
CA SER A 31 -52.23 15.56 -4.64
C SER A 31 -51.12 16.39 -5.31
N ILE A 32 -51.35 17.73 -5.42
CA ILE A 32 -50.31 18.64 -5.96
C ILE A 32 -49.10 18.69 -5.01
N ILE A 33 -49.33 18.82 -3.70
CA ILE A 33 -48.22 18.82 -2.71
C ILE A 33 -47.46 17.53 -2.77
N VAL A 34 -48.12 16.37 -2.82
CA VAL A 34 -47.46 15.06 -2.94
C VAL A 34 -46.66 14.96 -4.25
N ALA A 35 -47.24 15.45 -5.37
CA ALA A 35 -46.50 15.46 -6.65
C ALA A 35 -45.26 16.35 -6.59
N ILE A 36 -45.32 17.53 -5.98
CA ILE A 36 -44.15 18.41 -5.78
C ILE A 36 -43.09 17.75 -4.90
N LEU A 37 -43.51 17.09 -3.80
CA LEU A 37 -42.57 16.35 -2.94
C LEU A 37 -41.92 15.20 -3.66
N LEU A 38 -42.64 14.44 -4.47
CA LEU A 38 -42.06 13.37 -5.28
C LEU A 38 -41.04 13.88 -6.31
N VAL A 39 -41.34 14.99 -6.96
CA VAL A 39 -40.41 15.66 -7.89
C VAL A 39 -39.17 16.16 -7.13
N ALA A 40 -39.36 16.82 -5.99
CA ALA A 40 -38.26 17.29 -5.15
C ALA A 40 -37.36 16.11 -4.65
N PHE A 41 -38.01 15.02 -4.24
CA PHE A 41 -37.30 13.79 -3.85
C PHE A 41 -36.54 13.16 -5.01
N GLY A 42 -37.12 13.14 -6.20
CA GLY A 42 -36.48 12.69 -7.42
C GLY A 42 -35.27 13.54 -7.80
N ILE A 43 -35.39 14.85 -7.75
CA ILE A 43 -34.31 15.81 -7.99
C ILE A 43 -33.19 15.64 -6.94
N PHE A 44 -33.56 15.58 -5.66
CA PHE A 44 -32.60 15.35 -4.56
C PHE A 44 -31.90 14.01 -4.69
N GLY A 45 -32.66 12.93 -4.96
CA GLY A 45 -32.09 11.60 -5.18
C GLY A 45 -31.14 11.55 -6.36
N TYR A 46 -31.51 12.20 -7.48
CA TYR A 46 -30.62 12.33 -8.65
C TYR A 46 -29.37 13.15 -8.31
N TYR A 47 -29.53 14.28 -7.64
CA TYR A 47 -28.41 15.12 -7.22
C TYR A 47 -27.47 14.37 -6.26
N PHE A 48 -28.02 13.70 -5.25
CA PHE A 48 -27.25 12.86 -4.33
C PHE A 48 -26.51 11.75 -5.05
N TYR A 49 -27.18 11.03 -5.96
CA TYR A 49 -26.54 10.00 -6.78
C TYR A 49 -25.40 10.58 -7.63
N ALA A 50 -25.66 11.67 -8.34
CA ALA A 50 -24.68 12.30 -9.22
C ALA A 50 -23.48 12.89 -8.47
N THR A 51 -23.67 13.36 -7.23
CA THR A 51 -22.59 13.98 -6.43
C THR A 51 -21.82 13.00 -5.57
N SER A 52 -22.45 11.91 -5.13
CA SER A 52 -21.84 11.01 -4.13
C SER A 52 -21.69 9.56 -4.59
N MET A 53 -22.64 9.06 -5.40
CA MET A 53 -22.76 7.62 -5.70
C MET A 53 -22.25 7.20 -7.08
N LEU A 54 -21.90 8.15 -7.96
CA LEU A 54 -21.31 7.82 -9.25
C LEU A 54 -19.96 7.15 -9.04
N PRO A 55 -19.66 6.05 -9.76
CA PRO A 55 -18.39 5.35 -9.60
C PRO A 55 -17.24 6.16 -10.21
N VAL A 56 -16.16 6.36 -9.46
CA VAL A 56 -14.86 6.84 -9.97
C VAL A 56 -14.02 5.68 -10.51
N ALA A 57 -14.26 4.47 -9.98
CA ALA A 57 -13.68 3.24 -10.47
C ALA A 57 -14.66 2.08 -10.31
N THR A 58 -14.51 1.05 -11.14
CA THR A 58 -15.30 -0.18 -11.09
C THR A 58 -14.38 -1.39 -11.19
N TYR A 59 -14.80 -2.50 -10.60
CA TYR A 59 -14.12 -3.79 -10.68
C TYR A 59 -15.15 -4.92 -10.56
N ASP A 60 -14.78 -6.15 -10.88
CA ASP A 60 -15.68 -7.29 -10.78
C ASP A 60 -16.13 -7.51 -9.33
N GLY A 61 -17.41 -7.25 -9.09
CA GLY A 61 -18.05 -7.36 -7.77
C GLY A 61 -18.09 -6.06 -6.96
N GLY A 62 -17.69 -4.90 -7.53
CA GLY A 62 -17.78 -3.63 -6.80
C GLY A 62 -17.46 -2.37 -7.57
N LYS A 63 -17.47 -1.27 -6.85
CA LYS A 63 -17.16 0.05 -7.38
C LYS A 63 -16.66 0.96 -6.26
N VAL A 64 -15.79 1.89 -6.56
CA VAL A 64 -15.42 3.01 -5.71
C VAL A 64 -16.31 4.19 -6.05
N THR A 65 -17.11 4.67 -5.12
CA THR A 65 -17.96 5.84 -5.30
C THR A 65 -17.19 7.15 -5.11
N LYS A 66 -17.74 8.27 -5.55
CA LYS A 66 -17.14 9.59 -5.28
C LYS A 66 -16.99 9.88 -3.78
N SER A 67 -17.94 9.44 -2.97
CA SER A 67 -17.91 9.66 -1.51
C SER A 67 -16.78 8.89 -0.86
N GLU A 68 -16.58 7.62 -1.22
CA GLU A 68 -15.47 6.79 -0.77
C GLU A 68 -14.14 7.36 -1.27
N TYR A 69 -14.04 7.69 -2.53
CA TYR A 69 -12.85 8.29 -3.12
C TYR A 69 -12.44 9.59 -2.40
N ALA A 70 -13.41 10.42 -1.97
CA ALA A 70 -13.12 11.70 -1.34
C ALA A 70 -12.33 11.57 -0.03
N ILE A 71 -12.61 10.54 0.79
CA ILE A 71 -11.84 10.31 2.03
C ILE A 71 -10.42 9.82 1.70
N TYR A 72 -10.28 8.91 0.73
CA TYR A 72 -8.96 8.47 0.26
C TYR A 72 -8.14 9.64 -0.29
N TYR A 73 -8.75 10.50 -1.12
CA TYR A 73 -8.05 11.64 -1.71
C TYR A 73 -7.53 12.60 -0.65
N LYS A 74 -8.37 13.00 0.30
CA LYS A 74 -7.98 13.91 1.39
C LYS A 74 -6.90 13.31 2.29
N THR A 75 -6.90 12.01 2.48
CA THR A 75 -5.93 11.31 3.34
C THR A 75 -4.59 11.11 2.64
N PHE A 76 -4.59 10.67 1.38
CA PHE A 76 -3.36 10.22 0.70
C PHE A 76 -2.73 11.25 -0.23
N GLN A 77 -3.49 12.22 -0.77
CA GLN A 77 -2.94 13.23 -1.68
C GLN A 77 -1.79 14.03 -1.06
N PRO A 78 -1.87 14.55 0.19
CA PRO A 78 -0.77 15.29 0.78
C PRO A 78 0.52 14.47 0.91
N MET A 79 0.38 13.20 1.26
CA MET A 79 1.49 12.26 1.37
C MET A 79 2.15 12.01 0.00
N LEU A 80 1.36 11.72 -1.03
CA LEU A 80 1.89 11.48 -2.38
C LEU A 80 2.58 12.72 -2.94
N THR A 81 2.03 13.91 -2.71
CA THR A 81 2.67 15.17 -3.08
C THR A 81 4.02 15.37 -2.34
N TYR A 82 4.07 15.06 -1.05
CA TYR A 82 5.32 15.12 -0.28
C TYR A 82 6.40 14.18 -0.83
N PHE A 83 6.01 13.00 -1.34
CA PHE A 83 6.91 12.05 -2.01
C PHE A 83 7.23 12.41 -3.47
N GLY A 84 6.77 13.57 -3.95
CA GLY A 84 7.11 14.09 -5.28
C GLY A 84 6.30 13.54 -6.44
N TYR A 85 5.17 12.87 -6.16
CA TYR A 85 4.24 12.48 -7.22
C TYR A 85 3.58 13.71 -7.82
N SER A 86 3.40 13.73 -9.14
CA SER A 86 2.78 14.84 -9.84
C SER A 86 1.24 14.81 -9.73
N ASP A 87 0.64 16.01 -9.74
CA ASP A 87 -0.81 16.20 -9.54
C ASP A 87 -1.68 15.50 -10.59
N ASP A 88 -1.15 15.20 -11.77
CA ASP A 88 -1.86 14.53 -12.86
C ASP A 88 -2.00 13.01 -12.62
N ILE A 89 -1.05 12.37 -11.94
CA ILE A 89 -1.10 10.93 -11.67
C ILE A 89 -1.70 10.58 -10.31
N ILE A 90 -1.61 11.48 -9.31
CA ILE A 90 -2.11 11.27 -7.94
C ILE A 90 -3.58 10.79 -7.93
N PRO A 91 -4.52 11.41 -8.68
CA PRO A 91 -5.92 10.99 -8.65
C PRO A 91 -6.14 9.53 -9.02
N GLU A 92 -5.46 9.04 -10.04
CA GLU A 92 -5.58 7.66 -10.51
C GLU A 92 -4.93 6.69 -9.52
N GLN A 93 -3.77 7.03 -8.96
CA GLN A 93 -3.11 6.23 -7.92
C GLN A 93 -4.00 6.02 -6.70
N ILE A 94 -4.69 7.09 -6.27
CA ILE A 94 -5.62 7.01 -5.14
C ILE A 94 -6.86 6.18 -5.49
N ALA A 95 -7.39 6.28 -6.72
CA ALA A 95 -8.51 5.46 -7.17
C ALA A 95 -8.13 3.97 -7.24
N ASN A 96 -6.90 3.67 -7.69
CA ASN A 96 -6.34 2.32 -7.70
C ASN A 96 -6.22 1.75 -6.28
N LYS A 97 -5.66 2.54 -5.33
CA LYS A 97 -5.57 2.13 -3.93
C LYS A 97 -6.95 1.85 -3.33
N ALA A 98 -7.91 2.75 -3.50
CA ALA A 98 -9.25 2.57 -2.95
C ALA A 98 -9.94 1.29 -3.47
N ALA A 99 -9.79 1.00 -4.77
CA ALA A 99 -10.34 -0.23 -5.34
C ALA A 99 -9.62 -1.49 -4.85
N LEU A 100 -8.30 -1.46 -4.76
CA LEU A 100 -7.51 -2.57 -4.24
C LEU A 100 -7.88 -2.86 -2.78
N ASP A 101 -7.98 -1.84 -1.94
CA ASP A 101 -8.38 -1.98 -0.54
C ASP A 101 -9.76 -2.64 -0.40
N GLU A 102 -10.75 -2.22 -1.21
CA GLU A 102 -12.07 -2.85 -1.21
C GLU A 102 -12.04 -4.33 -1.66
N ILE A 103 -11.21 -4.65 -2.65
CA ILE A 103 -11.02 -6.03 -3.13
C ILE A 103 -10.44 -6.88 -2.00
N ILE A 104 -9.36 -6.40 -1.35
CA ILE A 104 -8.71 -7.11 -0.25
C ILE A 104 -9.66 -7.29 0.94
N LEU A 105 -10.41 -6.25 1.32
CA LEU A 105 -11.41 -6.32 2.39
C LEU A 105 -12.47 -7.38 2.14
N LYS A 106 -12.90 -7.55 0.88
CA LYS A 106 -13.87 -8.60 0.52
C LYS A 106 -13.26 -9.99 0.67
N GLU A 107 -12.01 -10.17 0.25
CA GLU A 107 -11.32 -11.46 0.42
C GLU A 107 -11.05 -11.73 1.91
N ALA A 108 -10.60 -10.73 2.69
CA ALA A 108 -10.41 -10.83 4.13
C ALA A 108 -11.70 -11.28 4.86
N LYS A 109 -12.84 -10.67 4.50
CA LYS A 109 -14.14 -11.04 5.05
C LYS A 109 -14.56 -12.49 4.73
N LYS A 110 -14.27 -12.96 3.51
CA LYS A 110 -14.56 -14.37 3.14
C LYS A 110 -13.74 -15.34 3.98
N GLU A 111 -12.53 -14.97 4.36
CA GLU A 111 -11.65 -15.77 5.22
C GLU A 111 -11.87 -15.54 6.72
N GLY A 112 -12.84 -14.72 7.10
CA GLY A 112 -13.19 -14.44 8.50
C GLY A 112 -12.16 -13.59 9.22
N VAL A 113 -11.31 -12.84 8.50
CA VAL A 113 -10.34 -11.92 9.11
C VAL A 113 -11.07 -10.70 9.65
N THR A 114 -10.76 -10.36 10.89
CA THR A 114 -11.32 -9.21 11.61
C THR A 114 -10.19 -8.31 12.10
N ILE A 115 -10.55 -7.09 12.50
CA ILE A 115 -9.59 -6.17 13.10
C ILE A 115 -9.04 -6.74 14.42
N PRO A 116 -7.71 -6.72 14.66
CA PRO A 116 -7.12 -7.09 15.93
C PRO A 116 -7.62 -6.18 17.06
N GLU A 117 -7.96 -6.75 18.23
CA GLU A 117 -8.59 -6.01 19.33
C GLU A 117 -7.71 -4.89 19.90
N ASP A 118 -6.41 -5.10 19.98
CA ASP A 118 -5.41 -4.10 20.38
C ASP A 118 -5.38 -2.93 19.40
N ARG A 119 -5.32 -3.23 18.11
CA ARG A 119 -5.32 -2.21 17.04
C ARG A 119 -6.63 -1.44 16.99
N LYS A 120 -7.75 -2.12 17.18
CA LYS A 120 -9.07 -1.49 17.27
C LYS A 120 -9.12 -0.50 18.44
N LYS A 121 -8.59 -0.90 19.60
CA LYS A 121 -8.54 -0.05 20.78
C LYS A 121 -7.69 1.21 20.56
N GLU A 122 -6.51 1.07 19.95
CA GLU A 122 -5.65 2.21 19.59
C GLU A 122 -6.37 3.21 18.68
N ILE A 123 -7.05 2.71 17.64
CA ILE A 123 -7.82 3.56 16.72
C ILE A 123 -8.97 4.23 17.48
N ASP A 124 -9.70 3.50 18.34
CA ASP A 124 -10.80 4.05 19.12
C ASP A 124 -10.33 5.18 20.04
N GLU A 125 -9.19 5.04 20.70
CA GLU A 125 -8.57 6.04 21.56
C GLU A 125 -8.13 7.28 20.76
N GLN A 126 -7.50 7.07 19.60
CA GLN A 126 -7.08 8.16 18.72
C GLN A 126 -8.26 9.05 18.28
N PHE A 127 -9.41 8.45 17.95
CA PHE A 127 -10.62 9.18 17.55
C PHE A 127 -11.47 9.69 18.73
N GLN A 128 -10.95 9.67 19.95
CA GLN A 128 -11.50 10.37 21.13
C GLN A 128 -10.75 11.66 21.47
N ASP A 129 -9.59 11.88 20.86
CA ASP A 129 -8.79 13.08 21.05
C ASP A 129 -9.50 14.32 20.46
N LYS A 130 -9.82 15.29 21.32
CA LYS A 130 -10.58 16.48 20.93
C LYS A 130 -9.79 17.42 20.05
N GLU A 131 -8.48 17.50 20.22
CA GLU A 131 -7.62 18.37 19.39
C GLU A 131 -7.52 17.80 17.98
N GLN A 132 -7.32 16.50 17.86
CA GLN A 132 -7.34 15.81 16.57
C GLN A 132 -8.68 15.94 15.86
N LEU A 133 -9.80 15.75 16.56
CA LEU A 133 -11.13 15.92 15.98
C LEU A 133 -11.37 17.35 15.47
N ALA A 134 -10.91 18.39 16.20
CA ALA A 134 -10.98 19.78 15.76
C ALA A 134 -10.14 20.03 14.50
N GLN A 135 -8.95 19.46 14.39
CA GLN A 135 -8.11 19.55 13.18
C GLN A 135 -8.77 18.88 11.97
N LEU A 136 -9.41 17.72 12.15
CA LEU A 136 -10.16 17.05 11.08
C LEU A 136 -11.34 17.89 10.59
N GLU A 137 -12.05 18.55 11.52
CA GLU A 137 -13.16 19.43 11.17
C GLU A 137 -12.69 20.66 10.36
N GLU A 138 -11.57 21.29 10.77
CA GLU A 138 -10.94 22.38 10.03
C GLU A 138 -10.56 21.98 8.60
N GLN A 139 -10.03 20.78 8.43
CA GLN A 139 -9.67 20.20 7.13
C GLN A 139 -10.90 19.69 6.35
N LYS A 140 -12.10 19.79 6.91
CA LYS A 140 -13.34 19.24 6.35
C LYS A 140 -13.25 17.73 6.05
N ILE A 141 -12.57 17.00 6.93
CA ILE A 141 -12.48 15.54 6.91
C ILE A 141 -13.53 14.99 7.87
N ASN A 142 -14.36 14.08 7.39
CA ASN A 142 -15.32 13.40 8.25
C ASN A 142 -14.63 12.37 9.13
N ALA A 143 -14.57 12.61 10.44
CA ALA A 143 -13.87 11.77 11.41
C ALA A 143 -14.38 10.30 11.40
N ASN A 144 -15.70 10.09 11.25
CA ASN A 144 -16.24 8.72 11.19
C ASN A 144 -15.78 7.98 9.92
N GLN A 145 -15.77 8.65 8.77
CA GLN A 145 -15.31 8.05 7.53
C GLN A 145 -13.80 7.74 7.59
N LEU A 146 -13.01 8.64 8.19
CA LEU A 146 -11.58 8.40 8.39
C LEU A 146 -11.33 7.24 9.36
N LYS A 147 -12.11 7.14 10.44
CA LYS A 147 -12.05 6.01 11.38
C LYS A 147 -12.35 4.68 10.70
N GLU A 148 -13.39 4.62 9.86
CA GLU A 148 -13.71 3.43 9.06
C GLU A 148 -12.58 3.07 8.09
N LEU A 149 -11.90 4.06 7.51
CA LEU A 149 -10.71 3.83 6.67
C LEU A 149 -9.57 3.20 7.48
N TYR A 150 -9.33 3.66 8.72
CA TYR A 150 -8.31 3.07 9.60
C TYR A 150 -8.67 1.65 10.04
N TYR A 151 -9.95 1.38 10.29
CA TYR A 151 -10.42 0.01 10.54
C TYR A 151 -10.22 -0.89 9.32
N ALA A 152 -10.52 -0.37 8.13
CA ALA A 152 -10.30 -1.09 6.88
C ALA A 152 -8.82 -1.43 6.69
N ASP A 153 -7.93 -0.46 6.90
CA ASP A 153 -6.47 -0.63 6.81
C ASP A 153 -5.96 -1.67 7.82
N ALA A 154 -6.47 -1.64 9.06
CA ALA A 154 -6.11 -2.63 10.08
C ALA A 154 -6.54 -4.07 9.71
N ILE A 155 -7.71 -4.24 9.07
CA ILE A 155 -8.17 -5.54 8.57
C ILE A 155 -7.31 -6.00 7.38
N ILE A 156 -6.95 -5.08 6.48
CA ILE A 156 -6.08 -5.36 5.32
C ILE A 156 -4.71 -5.81 5.80
N SER A 157 -4.11 -5.08 6.77
CA SER A 157 -2.84 -5.45 7.38
C SER A 157 -2.91 -6.86 7.99
N ALA A 158 -3.91 -7.12 8.83
CA ALA A 158 -4.10 -8.46 9.43
C ALA A 158 -4.30 -9.57 8.39
N TYR A 159 -4.94 -9.26 7.26
CA TYR A 159 -5.09 -10.21 6.16
C TYR A 159 -3.76 -10.49 5.47
N ILE A 160 -2.96 -9.45 5.20
CA ILE A 160 -1.62 -9.58 4.60
C ILE A 160 -0.73 -10.39 5.53
N ASP A 161 -0.68 -10.06 6.83
CA ASP A 161 0.11 -10.78 7.84
C ASP A 161 -0.28 -12.27 7.88
N LYS A 162 -1.59 -12.56 7.84
CA LYS A 162 -2.08 -13.93 7.75
C LYS A 162 -1.58 -14.63 6.48
N LYS A 163 -1.64 -13.98 5.31
CA LYS A 163 -1.16 -14.55 4.05
C LYS A 163 0.35 -14.77 4.06
N VAL A 164 1.11 -13.87 4.68
CA VAL A 164 2.57 -14.03 4.88
C VAL A 164 2.86 -15.24 5.77
N ALA A 165 2.10 -15.41 6.86
CA ALA A 165 2.24 -16.56 7.75
C ALA A 165 1.85 -17.89 7.08
N ASP A 166 0.76 -17.88 6.30
CA ASP A 166 0.20 -19.06 5.62
C ASP A 166 0.99 -19.46 4.35
N ALA A 167 1.85 -18.57 3.81
CA ALA A 167 2.63 -18.86 2.60
C ALA A 167 3.54 -20.07 2.81
N SER A 168 3.49 -21.05 1.91
CA SER A 168 4.37 -22.21 2.01
C SER A 168 5.81 -21.85 1.61
N ASP A 169 6.78 -22.51 2.22
CA ASP A 169 8.19 -22.31 1.88
C ASP A 169 8.45 -22.64 0.40
N GLU A 170 7.76 -23.65 -0.15
CA GLU A 170 7.88 -24.04 -1.55
C GLU A 170 7.39 -22.91 -2.49
N ASP A 171 6.25 -22.28 -2.18
CA ASP A 171 5.72 -21.19 -3.01
C ASP A 171 6.65 -19.99 -2.99
N VAL A 172 7.20 -19.61 -1.83
CA VAL A 172 8.17 -18.52 -1.69
C VAL A 172 9.46 -18.82 -2.48
N ILE A 173 9.98 -20.03 -2.37
CA ILE A 173 11.17 -20.45 -3.15
C ILE A 173 10.91 -20.41 -4.66
N ASN A 174 9.74 -20.87 -5.09
CA ASN A 174 9.36 -20.82 -6.51
C ASN A 174 9.21 -19.37 -6.99
N TYR A 175 8.67 -18.50 -6.17
CA TYR A 175 8.60 -17.07 -6.44
C TYR A 175 9.99 -16.45 -6.63
N ILE A 176 10.93 -16.70 -5.70
CA ILE A 176 12.30 -16.20 -5.78
C ILE A 176 12.98 -16.69 -7.06
N LYS A 177 12.88 -18.00 -7.37
CA LYS A 177 13.43 -18.59 -8.60
C LYS A 177 12.83 -18.00 -9.89
N ALA A 178 11.59 -17.51 -9.84
CA ALA A 178 10.96 -16.87 -11.00
C ALA A 178 11.43 -15.43 -11.20
N LYS A 179 11.96 -14.78 -10.16
CA LYS A 179 12.40 -13.37 -10.18
C LYS A 179 13.92 -13.21 -10.36
N GLU A 180 14.69 -14.17 -9.90
CA GLU A 180 16.15 -14.07 -9.88
C GLU A 180 16.76 -15.21 -10.73
N GLU A 181 17.78 -14.86 -11.49
CA GLU A 181 18.58 -15.84 -12.21
C GLU A 181 19.62 -16.47 -11.24
N ASN A 182 19.53 -17.79 -11.04
CA ASN A 182 20.41 -18.54 -10.12
C ASN A 182 20.46 -17.98 -8.68
N PRO A 183 19.32 -17.83 -7.99
CA PRO A 183 19.29 -17.24 -6.65
C PRO A 183 20.03 -18.10 -5.63
N ASN A 184 20.72 -17.45 -4.69
CA ASN A 184 21.18 -18.12 -3.49
C ASN A 184 20.01 -18.20 -2.49
N LEU A 185 19.51 -19.40 -2.26
CA LEU A 185 18.32 -19.64 -1.42
C LEU A 185 18.66 -19.91 0.05
N ASN A 186 19.93 -19.97 0.42
CA ASN A 186 20.36 -20.24 1.78
C ASN A 186 20.22 -19.00 2.68
N SER A 187 20.03 -19.23 3.97
CA SER A 187 20.30 -18.25 5.02
C SER A 187 21.56 -18.59 5.78
N TYR A 188 22.19 -17.56 6.32
CA TYR A 188 23.48 -17.65 7.01
C TYR A 188 23.36 -17.00 8.38
N GLU A 189 23.44 -17.79 9.43
CA GLU A 189 23.45 -17.27 10.81
C GLU A 189 24.87 -16.83 11.17
N THR A 190 25.01 -15.58 11.55
CA THR A 190 26.29 -14.99 11.93
C THR A 190 26.22 -14.37 13.33
N ASN A 191 27.39 -14.24 13.97
CA ASN A 191 27.60 -13.32 15.06
C ASN A 191 28.67 -12.33 14.66
N HIS A 192 28.50 -11.06 14.94
CA HIS A 192 29.48 -10.04 14.56
C HIS A 192 29.75 -8.99 15.63
N VAL A 193 30.91 -8.36 15.51
CA VAL A 193 31.30 -7.17 16.26
C VAL A 193 31.57 -6.04 15.28
N LEU A 194 30.88 -4.91 15.42
CA LEU A 194 31.04 -3.73 14.57
C LEU A 194 31.86 -2.65 15.30
N PHE A 195 32.82 -2.08 14.58
CA PHE A 195 33.51 -0.84 14.90
C PHE A 195 33.17 0.21 13.84
N LYS A 196 32.33 1.18 14.18
CA LYS A 196 31.83 2.18 13.23
C LYS A 196 32.95 3.09 12.72
N THR A 197 32.86 3.45 11.42
CA THR A 197 33.76 4.44 10.78
C THR A 197 33.05 5.78 10.52
N LYS A 198 31.81 5.90 11.01
CA LYS A 198 31.00 7.13 10.99
C LYS A 198 30.46 7.40 12.39
N SER A 199 30.27 8.67 12.72
CA SER A 199 29.54 9.09 13.93
C SER A 199 28.05 8.78 13.79
N ASP A 200 27.31 8.89 14.89
CA ASP A 200 25.84 8.71 14.88
C ASP A 200 25.11 9.79 14.03
N SER A 201 25.76 10.92 13.76
CA SER A 201 25.28 11.93 12.81
C SER A 201 25.61 11.63 11.34
N GLY A 202 26.24 10.45 11.05
CA GLY A 202 26.62 10.03 9.70
C GLY A 202 27.94 10.64 9.18
N THR A 203 28.63 11.48 9.98
CA THR A 203 29.90 12.09 9.60
C THR A 203 31.03 11.06 9.64
N ALA A 204 31.81 10.95 8.57
CA ALA A 204 32.97 10.06 8.54
C ALA A 204 34.01 10.44 9.59
N LEU A 205 34.59 9.42 10.27
CA LEU A 205 35.70 9.59 11.18
C LEU A 205 36.97 10.00 10.41
N SER A 206 37.92 10.62 11.11
CA SER A 206 39.27 10.88 10.58
C SER A 206 40.02 9.58 10.24
N ASP A 207 41.03 9.67 9.40
CA ASP A 207 41.83 8.49 9.01
C ASP A 207 42.56 7.86 10.21
N GLU A 208 42.97 8.67 11.20
CA GLU A 208 43.56 8.18 12.45
C GLU A 208 42.55 7.40 13.28
N GLU A 209 41.34 7.94 13.44
CA GLU A 209 40.25 7.25 14.15
C GLU A 209 39.87 5.95 13.45
N LYS A 210 39.73 5.94 12.13
CA LYS A 210 39.47 4.72 11.34
C LYS A 210 40.58 3.68 11.51
N ALA A 211 41.85 4.11 11.52
CA ALA A 211 42.98 3.21 11.76
C ALA A 211 42.91 2.59 13.16
N ASN A 212 42.51 3.38 14.18
CA ASN A 212 42.30 2.88 15.53
C ASN A 212 41.13 1.88 15.60
N LYS A 213 40.00 2.14 14.90
CA LYS A 213 38.86 1.21 14.80
C LYS A 213 39.27 -0.11 14.12
N LYS A 214 40.07 -0.02 13.06
CA LYS A 214 40.61 -1.19 12.37
C LYS A 214 41.48 -2.03 13.30
N ALA A 215 42.40 -1.40 14.03
CA ALA A 215 43.27 -2.10 14.99
C ALA A 215 42.44 -2.77 16.09
N GLN A 216 41.35 -2.16 16.59
CA GLN A 216 40.44 -2.80 17.55
C GLN A 216 39.77 -4.03 16.94
N ALA A 217 39.27 -3.93 15.69
CA ALA A 217 38.65 -5.06 14.98
C ALA A 217 39.66 -6.19 14.74
N GLU A 218 40.92 -5.88 14.36
CA GLU A 218 41.99 -6.89 14.20
C GLU A 218 42.30 -7.59 15.53
N ALA A 219 42.35 -6.86 16.65
CA ALA A 219 42.53 -7.45 17.98
C ALA A 219 41.39 -8.38 18.35
N VAL A 220 40.14 -8.02 18.08
CA VAL A 220 38.96 -8.88 18.28
C VAL A 220 39.02 -10.11 17.40
N LEU A 221 39.38 -9.95 16.12
CA LEU A 221 39.57 -11.10 15.21
C LEU A 221 40.54 -12.13 15.80
N GLN A 222 41.65 -11.68 16.37
CA GLN A 222 42.63 -12.61 16.98
C GLN A 222 42.08 -13.28 18.25
N ARG A 223 41.34 -12.55 19.09
CA ARG A 223 40.67 -13.09 20.29
C ARG A 223 39.72 -14.23 19.91
N VAL A 224 38.86 -14.00 18.89
CA VAL A 224 37.88 -15.00 18.45
C VAL A 224 38.58 -16.20 17.80
N LYS A 225 39.64 -15.99 16.99
CA LYS A 225 40.45 -17.08 16.42
C LYS A 225 41.17 -17.91 17.49
N ASN A 226 41.49 -17.31 18.64
CA ASN A 226 42.07 -18.00 19.79
C ASN A 226 41.02 -18.67 20.69
N GLY A 227 39.75 -18.69 20.30
CA GLY A 227 38.69 -19.44 20.96
C GLY A 227 37.85 -18.62 21.92
N GLU A 228 38.01 -17.29 22.01
CA GLU A 228 37.15 -16.46 22.83
C GLU A 228 35.76 -16.35 22.17
N ASP A 229 34.73 -16.32 23.00
CA ASP A 229 33.35 -16.30 22.53
C ASP A 229 32.98 -14.93 21.93
N ILE A 230 32.69 -14.91 20.62
CA ILE A 230 32.32 -13.70 19.90
C ILE A 230 31.03 -13.05 20.44
N THR A 231 30.10 -13.84 20.99
CA THR A 231 28.83 -13.32 21.52
C THR A 231 29.05 -12.48 22.78
N THR A 232 30.00 -12.89 23.62
CA THR A 232 30.44 -12.11 24.79
C THR A 232 31.15 -10.83 24.36
N ILE A 233 32.08 -10.95 23.40
CA ILE A 233 32.81 -9.78 22.87
C ILE A 233 31.83 -8.78 22.23
N ALA A 234 30.82 -9.25 21.50
CA ALA A 234 29.82 -8.39 20.87
C ALA A 234 29.05 -7.57 21.90
N LYS A 235 28.61 -8.19 22.98
CA LYS A 235 27.91 -7.50 24.09
C LYS A 235 28.77 -6.41 24.72
N ASP A 236 30.06 -6.64 24.82
CA ASP A 236 30.98 -5.71 25.48
C ASP A 236 31.44 -4.59 24.54
N LEU A 237 31.81 -4.92 23.31
CA LEU A 237 32.60 -4.04 22.43
C LEU A 237 31.86 -3.60 21.14
N SER A 238 30.80 -4.30 20.70
CA SER A 238 30.13 -3.95 19.46
C SER A 238 29.46 -2.57 19.55
N GLU A 239 29.63 -1.80 18.49
CA GLU A 239 28.96 -0.51 18.30
C GLU A 239 27.68 -0.64 17.47
N ASP A 240 27.29 -1.86 17.11
CA ASP A 240 25.99 -2.15 16.49
C ASP A 240 24.91 -2.26 17.55
N THR A 241 24.13 -1.20 17.73
CA THR A 241 23.05 -1.16 18.72
C THR A 241 21.89 -2.09 18.40
N GLY A 242 21.76 -2.54 17.13
CA GLY A 242 20.69 -3.45 16.71
C GLY A 242 20.94 -4.90 17.12
N THR A 243 22.21 -5.32 17.18
CA THR A 243 22.58 -6.73 17.46
C THR A 243 23.42 -6.93 18.68
N LYS A 244 24.03 -5.89 19.26
CA LYS A 244 24.92 -5.94 20.41
C LYS A 244 24.36 -6.78 21.57
N ASP A 245 23.14 -6.47 21.99
CA ASP A 245 22.54 -7.05 23.20
C ASP A 245 22.20 -8.54 23.05
N ASN A 246 21.99 -8.99 21.79
CA ASN A 246 21.77 -10.40 21.48
C ASN A 246 23.07 -11.14 21.05
N GLY A 247 24.26 -10.57 21.38
CA GLY A 247 25.55 -11.17 21.09
C GLY A 247 26.00 -11.04 19.63
N GLY A 248 25.55 -9.99 18.94
CA GLY A 248 25.89 -9.73 17.54
C GLY A 248 25.24 -10.72 16.58
N SER A 249 24.14 -11.39 16.98
CA SER A 249 23.43 -12.35 16.12
C SER A 249 22.72 -11.64 14.97
N TYR A 250 22.99 -12.09 13.75
CA TYR A 250 22.41 -11.55 12.53
C TYR A 250 22.25 -12.62 11.47
N THR A 251 21.03 -12.76 10.92
CA THR A 251 20.74 -13.66 9.81
C THR A 251 20.92 -12.94 8.49
N VAL A 252 21.78 -13.47 7.63
CA VAL A 252 22.04 -12.92 6.29
C VAL A 252 21.29 -13.71 5.25
N TYR A 253 20.53 -13.00 4.44
CA TYR A 253 19.92 -13.50 3.22
C TYR A 253 20.62 -12.84 2.01
N MET A 254 20.71 -13.55 0.89
CA MET A 254 21.30 -13.01 -0.34
C MET A 254 20.21 -12.35 -1.20
N ASP A 255 19.50 -11.40 -0.59
CA ASP A 255 18.32 -10.69 -1.13
C ASP A 255 18.60 -9.21 -1.46
N GLY A 256 19.86 -8.78 -1.30
CA GLY A 256 20.29 -7.41 -1.53
C GLY A 256 20.00 -6.44 -0.37
N GLN A 257 19.44 -6.91 0.76
CA GLN A 257 19.16 -6.04 1.91
C GLN A 257 20.36 -5.87 2.85
N THR A 258 21.27 -6.86 2.86
CA THR A 258 22.51 -6.78 3.64
C THR A 258 23.58 -6.00 2.84
N ASP A 259 24.44 -5.22 3.53
CA ASP A 259 25.61 -4.57 2.90
C ASP A 259 26.38 -5.56 2.05
N GLU A 260 26.69 -5.18 0.82
CA GLU A 260 27.27 -6.06 -0.20
C GLU A 260 28.59 -6.68 0.24
N SER A 261 29.48 -5.89 0.89
CA SER A 261 30.77 -6.39 1.38
C SER A 261 30.58 -7.44 2.45
N TYR A 262 29.62 -7.23 3.36
CA TYR A 262 29.26 -8.18 4.41
C TYR A 262 28.69 -9.47 3.82
N ALA A 263 27.68 -9.37 2.93
CA ALA A 263 27.01 -10.50 2.30
C ALA A 263 28.00 -11.35 1.48
N ASN A 264 28.87 -10.71 0.67
CA ASN A 264 29.86 -11.41 -0.15
C ASN A 264 30.90 -12.15 0.70
N ALA A 265 31.32 -11.57 1.82
CA ALA A 265 32.22 -12.26 2.75
C ALA A 265 31.55 -13.49 3.34
N VAL A 266 30.31 -13.34 3.88
CA VAL A 266 29.55 -14.45 4.49
C VAL A 266 29.30 -15.58 3.49
N LYS A 267 28.94 -15.24 2.24
CA LYS A 267 28.71 -16.22 1.15
C LYS A 267 29.93 -17.11 0.88
N SER A 268 31.13 -16.60 1.11
CA SER A 268 32.39 -17.33 0.87
C SER A 268 32.91 -18.13 2.07
N MET A 269 32.28 -17.98 3.26
CA MET A 269 32.70 -18.61 4.50
C MET A 269 32.21 -20.07 4.62
N GLN A 270 32.92 -20.85 5.39
CA GLN A 270 32.48 -22.14 5.93
C GLN A 270 32.02 -21.95 7.39
N VAL A 271 31.15 -22.84 7.87
CA VAL A 271 30.67 -22.79 9.26
C VAL A 271 31.87 -22.89 10.22
N GLY A 272 31.96 -21.94 11.13
CA GLY A 272 33.06 -21.79 12.08
C GLY A 272 34.14 -20.78 11.66
N ASP A 273 34.16 -20.34 10.40
CA ASP A 273 35.13 -19.33 9.94
C ASP A 273 34.92 -18.00 10.63
N VAL A 274 36.00 -17.25 10.81
CA VAL A 274 36.02 -15.89 11.37
C VAL A 274 36.81 -14.98 10.44
N VAL A 275 36.17 -13.90 9.98
CA VAL A 275 36.77 -12.94 9.04
C VAL A 275 36.62 -11.50 9.54
N LEU A 276 37.46 -10.60 9.05
CA LEU A 276 37.35 -9.15 9.20
C LEU A 276 36.95 -8.56 7.85
N VAL A 277 35.87 -7.78 7.85
CA VAL A 277 35.31 -7.15 6.64
C VAL A 277 35.12 -5.66 6.88
N GLU A 278 35.43 -4.85 5.88
CA GLU A 278 35.08 -3.43 5.85
C GLU A 278 33.80 -3.25 5.04
N SER A 279 32.81 -2.57 5.62
CA SER A 279 31.54 -2.22 5.02
C SER A 279 31.31 -0.72 4.99
N SER A 280 30.16 -0.29 4.47
CA SER A 280 29.70 1.11 4.53
C SER A 280 29.47 1.63 5.95
N TYR A 281 29.34 0.75 6.94
CA TYR A 281 29.15 1.05 8.36
C TYR A 281 30.45 1.10 9.15
N GLY A 282 31.44 0.29 8.77
CA GLY A 282 32.72 0.18 9.47
C GLY A 282 33.36 -1.19 9.34
N TYR A 283 34.15 -1.56 10.33
CA TYR A 283 34.87 -2.84 10.38
C TYR A 283 34.06 -3.86 11.16
N HIS A 284 33.74 -5.01 10.52
CA HIS A 284 33.00 -6.11 11.12
C HIS A 284 33.94 -7.31 11.34
N VAL A 285 34.00 -7.84 12.55
CA VAL A 285 34.50 -9.19 12.80
C VAL A 285 33.29 -10.12 12.77
N ILE A 286 33.26 -11.04 11.81
CA ILE A 286 32.11 -11.90 11.54
C ILE A 286 32.51 -13.35 11.81
N LYS A 287 31.72 -14.10 12.55
CA LYS A 287 31.81 -15.57 12.67
C LYS A 287 30.56 -16.19 12.09
N LEU A 288 30.74 -17.13 11.13
CA LEU A 288 29.60 -17.87 10.59
C LEU A 288 29.23 -19.02 11.52
N ALA A 289 28.03 -18.99 12.07
CA ALA A 289 27.54 -19.98 13.03
C ALA A 289 26.87 -21.18 12.34
N SER A 290 26.02 -20.94 11.35
CA SER A 290 25.35 -22.01 10.60
C SER A 290 24.87 -21.54 9.22
N ILE A 291 24.58 -22.50 8.34
CA ILE A 291 23.96 -22.29 7.03
C ILE A 291 22.69 -23.14 7.00
N THR A 292 21.58 -22.55 6.61
CA THR A 292 20.31 -23.26 6.43
C THR A 292 19.97 -23.28 4.95
N GLU A 293 19.89 -24.49 4.37
CA GLU A 293 19.49 -24.68 2.98
C GLU A 293 18.04 -24.19 2.79
N ASN A 294 17.78 -23.46 1.70
CA ASN A 294 16.50 -22.84 1.41
C ASN A 294 15.97 -21.91 2.52
N GLY A 295 16.84 -21.42 3.39
CA GLY A 295 16.48 -20.56 4.52
C GLY A 295 15.83 -19.23 4.11
N ARG A 296 16.05 -18.76 2.86
CA ARG A 296 15.34 -17.59 2.31
C ARG A 296 13.82 -17.73 2.29
N ALA A 297 13.31 -18.96 2.28
CA ALA A 297 11.86 -19.18 2.42
C ALA A 297 11.28 -18.62 3.73
N LYS A 298 12.11 -18.42 4.75
CA LYS A 298 11.74 -17.83 6.04
C LYS A 298 12.00 -16.33 6.11
N ASN A 299 12.62 -15.74 5.08
CA ASN A 299 12.85 -14.30 5.03
C ASN A 299 11.53 -13.55 4.90
N GLU A 300 11.23 -12.66 5.84
CA GLU A 300 10.02 -11.87 5.87
C GLU A 300 9.87 -11.01 4.60
N TYR A 301 10.95 -10.37 4.17
CA TYR A 301 10.98 -9.57 2.95
C TYR A 301 10.57 -10.37 1.70
N ASP A 302 11.10 -11.58 1.50
CA ASP A 302 10.76 -12.43 0.35
C ASP A 302 9.31 -12.91 0.44
N ARG A 303 8.83 -13.25 1.64
CA ARG A 303 7.43 -13.67 1.89
C ARG A 303 6.44 -12.55 1.63
N GLU A 304 6.73 -11.36 2.12
CA GLU A 304 5.90 -10.17 1.88
C GLU A 304 5.83 -9.83 0.39
N ASN A 305 6.96 -9.85 -0.32
CA ASN A 305 6.99 -9.60 -1.77
C ASN A 305 6.18 -10.64 -2.55
N PHE A 306 6.28 -11.91 -2.18
CA PHE A 306 5.44 -12.98 -2.75
C PHE A 306 3.95 -12.72 -2.54
N VAL A 307 3.55 -12.35 -1.31
CA VAL A 307 2.14 -12.07 -0.98
C VAL A 307 1.66 -10.82 -1.69
N ASN A 308 2.45 -9.75 -1.69
CA ASN A 308 2.10 -8.48 -2.37
C ASN A 308 1.92 -8.68 -3.88
N GLU A 309 2.76 -9.50 -4.52
CA GLU A 309 2.56 -9.82 -5.93
C GLU A 309 1.24 -10.59 -6.17
N ASN A 310 0.91 -11.54 -5.31
CA ASN A 310 -0.35 -12.28 -5.42
C ASN A 310 -1.58 -11.38 -5.20
N ILE A 311 -1.51 -10.45 -4.26
CA ILE A 311 -2.54 -9.43 -4.04
C ILE A 311 -2.72 -8.54 -5.28
N ASN A 312 -1.61 -8.09 -5.88
CA ASN A 312 -1.64 -7.31 -7.11
C ASN A 312 -2.25 -8.09 -8.30
N LYS A 313 -1.98 -9.40 -8.40
CA LYS A 313 -2.62 -10.27 -9.39
C LYS A 313 -4.14 -10.33 -9.20
N ILE A 314 -4.62 -10.44 -7.96
CA ILE A 314 -6.05 -10.42 -7.65
C ILE A 314 -6.70 -9.14 -8.19
N SER A 315 -6.06 -7.98 -8.02
CA SER A 315 -6.59 -6.71 -8.53
C SER A 315 -6.70 -6.67 -10.06
N THR A 316 -5.69 -7.18 -10.76
CA THR A 316 -5.71 -7.24 -12.24
C THR A 316 -6.74 -8.21 -12.78
N GLU A 317 -6.95 -9.35 -12.11
CA GLU A 317 -7.98 -10.35 -12.46
C GLU A 317 -9.42 -9.82 -12.28
N LYS A 318 -9.62 -8.80 -11.44
CA LYS A 318 -10.93 -8.19 -11.16
C LYS A 318 -11.37 -7.13 -12.18
N ASN A 319 -10.75 -7.04 -13.34
CA ASN A 319 -11.14 -6.11 -14.42
C ASN A 319 -11.30 -4.66 -13.94
N PHE A 320 -10.35 -4.18 -13.13
CA PHE A 320 -10.37 -2.83 -12.60
C PHE A 320 -10.35 -1.78 -13.73
N LYS A 321 -11.24 -0.78 -13.63
CA LYS A 321 -11.35 0.32 -14.60
C LYS A 321 -11.63 1.64 -13.88
N VAL A 322 -10.80 2.65 -14.17
CA VAL A 322 -11.05 4.03 -13.75
C VAL A 322 -12.02 4.70 -14.72
N ASN A 323 -13.00 5.42 -14.19
CA ASN A 323 -13.84 6.31 -14.97
C ASN A 323 -13.23 7.73 -14.89
N SER A 324 -12.45 8.08 -15.91
CA SER A 324 -11.67 9.34 -15.93
C SER A 324 -12.56 10.59 -15.80
N ASP A 325 -13.75 10.61 -16.43
CA ASP A 325 -14.68 11.75 -16.32
C ASP A 325 -15.24 11.92 -14.90
N ASN A 326 -15.63 10.82 -14.28
CA ASN A 326 -16.15 10.85 -12.92
C ASN A 326 -15.03 11.14 -11.91
N LEU A 327 -13.83 10.62 -12.14
CA LEU A 327 -12.65 10.89 -11.33
C LEU A 327 -12.30 12.38 -11.37
N LYS A 328 -12.22 12.96 -12.57
CA LYS A 328 -11.98 14.39 -12.75
C LYS A 328 -13.01 15.24 -12.00
N LYS A 329 -14.31 14.96 -12.18
CA LYS A 329 -15.39 15.63 -11.46
C LYS A 329 -15.32 15.45 -9.94
N ALA A 330 -14.84 14.31 -9.47
CA ALA A 330 -14.65 14.07 -8.04
C ALA A 330 -13.51 14.96 -7.49
N VAL A 331 -12.38 15.04 -8.18
CA VAL A 331 -11.25 15.90 -7.80
C VAL A 331 -11.66 17.37 -7.81
N GLU A 332 -12.32 17.85 -8.86
CA GLU A 332 -12.83 19.22 -8.95
C GLU A 332 -13.77 19.55 -7.77
N GLN A 333 -14.65 18.63 -7.41
CA GLN A 333 -15.57 18.80 -6.29
C GLN A 333 -14.86 18.83 -4.93
N ILE A 334 -13.81 18.01 -4.75
CA ILE A 334 -13.04 17.95 -3.51
C ILE A 334 -12.14 19.18 -3.34
N THR A 335 -11.48 19.61 -4.42
CA THR A 335 -10.49 20.70 -4.39
C THR A 335 -11.10 22.07 -4.61
N GLY A 336 -12.30 22.17 -5.18
CA GLY A 336 -12.92 23.41 -5.60
C GLY A 336 -12.25 24.06 -6.82
N LYS A 337 -11.28 23.38 -7.46
CA LYS A 337 -10.58 23.87 -8.66
C LYS A 337 -11.21 23.26 -9.91
N SER A 338 -11.49 24.07 -10.93
CA SER A 338 -11.88 23.55 -12.25
C SER A 338 -10.64 23.14 -13.03
N SER A 339 -10.71 22.02 -13.73
CA SER A 339 -9.62 21.53 -14.60
C SER A 339 -9.35 22.42 -15.83
N SER A 340 -10.14 23.50 -16.03
CA SER A 340 -9.86 24.54 -17.02
C SER A 340 -8.68 25.43 -16.65
N ASP A 341 -8.23 25.42 -15.38
CA ASP A 341 -7.14 26.28 -14.90
C ASP A 341 -5.74 25.65 -15.11
N THR A 342 -5.67 24.43 -15.63
CA THR A 342 -4.40 23.67 -15.80
C THR A 342 -3.91 23.61 -17.26
N THR A 343 -4.49 24.36 -18.21
CA THR A 343 -4.01 24.39 -19.60
C THR A 343 -3.01 25.52 -19.81
N ASN A 344 -1.79 25.37 -19.32
CA ASN A 344 -0.60 25.94 -19.95
C ASN A 344 0.68 25.20 -19.48
N THR A 345 0.85 23.95 -19.89
CA THR A 345 2.19 23.36 -20.04
C THR A 345 2.13 22.34 -21.16
N THR A 346 2.96 22.56 -22.13
CA THR A 346 3.15 21.89 -23.40
C THR A 346 3.18 20.37 -23.28
N SER A 347 2.26 19.74 -24.03
CA SER A 347 2.20 18.30 -24.28
C SER A 347 3.46 17.85 -25.03
N THR A 348 4.32 17.06 -24.39
CA THR A 348 5.25 16.18 -25.10
C THR A 348 4.88 14.74 -24.75
N ASN A 349 4.35 14.08 -25.77
CA ASN A 349 4.02 12.68 -25.80
C ASN A 349 5.26 11.82 -25.49
N SER A 350 5.24 11.02 -24.43
CA SER A 350 6.13 9.87 -24.29
C SER A 350 5.38 8.71 -23.66
N THR A 351 5.05 7.77 -24.52
CA THR A 351 4.65 6.41 -24.16
C THR A 351 5.78 5.78 -23.37
N GLN A 352 5.62 5.60 -22.07
CA GLN A 352 6.60 4.91 -21.23
C GLN A 352 6.06 3.55 -20.84
N THR A 353 6.55 2.56 -21.57
CA THR A 353 6.50 1.14 -21.22
C THR A 353 7.36 0.95 -19.99
N THR A 354 6.78 0.52 -18.89
CA THR A 354 7.53 0.14 -17.66
C THR A 354 8.26 -1.17 -17.91
N THR A 355 9.53 -1.04 -18.26
CA THR A 355 10.52 -2.11 -18.12
C THR A 355 11.38 -1.73 -16.92
N THR A 356 11.35 -2.51 -15.87
CA THR A 356 12.29 -2.46 -14.75
C THR A 356 13.62 -2.99 -15.24
N ASP A 357 14.55 -2.08 -15.54
CA ASP A 357 15.96 -2.43 -15.75
C ASP A 357 16.79 -1.86 -14.58
N ASN A 358 17.30 -2.79 -13.80
CA ASN A 358 18.39 -2.58 -12.85
C ASN A 358 19.68 -2.45 -13.64
N THR A 359 20.20 -1.26 -13.84
CA THR A 359 21.56 -1.07 -14.35
C THR A 359 22.35 -0.16 -13.43
N THR A 360 23.30 -0.76 -12.79
CA THR A 360 24.45 -0.19 -12.11
C THR A 360 25.16 0.79 -13.03
N THR A 361 25.29 2.05 -12.60
CA THR A 361 26.06 3.07 -13.33
C THR A 361 27.48 3.12 -12.78
N ASP A 362 28.39 2.50 -13.49
CA ASP A 362 29.82 2.78 -13.39
C ASP A 362 30.11 4.16 -14.04
N ASN A 363 30.47 5.12 -13.22
CA ASN A 363 31.05 6.38 -13.68
C ASN A 363 32.58 6.30 -13.59
N ASN A 364 33.20 5.96 -14.71
CA ASN A 364 34.62 6.21 -14.92
C ASN A 364 34.76 7.09 -16.18
N THR A 365 34.86 8.40 -16.00
CA THR A 365 35.22 9.33 -17.07
C THR A 365 36.56 9.98 -16.76
N THR A 366 37.58 9.41 -17.37
CA THR A 366 38.90 10.03 -17.49
C THR A 366 38.84 11.11 -18.56
N THR A 367 38.89 12.36 -18.18
CA THR A 367 39.15 13.45 -19.13
C THR A 367 40.61 13.86 -19.08
N ASN A 368 41.31 13.47 -20.14
CA ASN A 368 42.61 14.03 -20.52
C ASN A 368 42.36 15.36 -21.24
N SER A 369 42.84 16.47 -20.71
CA SER A 369 42.95 17.73 -21.43
C SER A 369 44.40 18.21 -21.36
N THR A 370 45.12 18.01 -22.42
CA THR A 370 46.33 18.73 -22.80
C THR A 370 45.98 20.18 -23.12
N SER A 371 46.59 21.10 -22.49
CA SER A 371 46.65 22.51 -22.89
C SER A 371 48.11 22.92 -23.05
N THR A 372 48.45 23.25 -24.29
CA THR A 372 49.69 23.91 -24.67
C THR A 372 49.47 25.42 -24.65
N GLY A 373 50.44 26.17 -24.15
CA GLY A 373 50.93 27.41 -24.73
C GLY A 373 50.44 28.72 -24.13
N GLU A 374 51.25 29.38 -23.56
CA GLU A 374 51.93 30.64 -23.37
C GLU A 374 51.93 31.15 -21.95
#